data_36449c00efda9d964afd8dd0befc013a
#
_entry.id   36449c00efda9d964afd8dd0befc013a
#
_cell.length_a   1.000
_cell.length_b   1.000
_cell.length_c   1.000
_cell.angle_alpha   90.00
_cell.angle_beta   90.00
_cell.angle_gamma   90.00
#
_symmetry.space_group_name_H-M   'P 1'
#
loop_
_entity.id
_entity.type
_entity.pdbx_description
1 polymer ?
#
loop_
_entity_poly.entity_id
_entity_poly.type
_entity_poly.pdbx_seq_one_letter_code
_entity_poly.pdbx_strand_id
1 'polypeptide(L)'
;MSVAEQTPSAMQEPLDRPELVAPPSGRRPTSAFVREIIETLLLTFFIFWIVNSLVGRYRIDGNSMNPTLLNGEYLIISNFAYQLDAPERGDIIVFRHPRSELNLIKRVIGLPGDTIEIQNGVVSVNGVVLEEPYIQAAPTYSSSWV
;
A
#
# COMPACT_ATOMS: atom_id res chain seq x y z
N MET A 1 15.12 -105.68 23.69
CA MET A 1 16.21 -104.72 23.84
C MET A 1 16.23 -103.92 22.56
N SER A 2 15.65 -102.79 22.56
CA SER A 2 15.78 -101.92 21.43
C SER A 2 15.67 -100.48 21.97
N VAL A 3 16.72 -99.76 21.81
CA VAL A 3 16.93 -98.41 22.28
C VAL A 3 16.22 -97.43 21.29
N ALA A 4 15.26 -96.68 21.81
CA ALA A 4 14.64 -95.62 21.03
C ALA A 4 15.51 -94.33 21.05
N GLU A 5 15.95 -93.99 19.88
CA GLU A 5 16.71 -92.78 19.63
C GLU A 5 15.72 -91.58 19.51
N GLN A 6 15.79 -90.66 20.46
CA GLN A 6 15.00 -89.40 20.44
C GLN A 6 15.77 -88.33 19.70
N THR A 7 15.22 -87.88 18.59
CA THR A 7 15.68 -86.72 17.84
C THR A 7 15.19 -85.43 18.50
N PRO A 8 16.04 -84.50 18.84
CA PRO A 8 15.55 -83.20 19.37
C PRO A 8 14.93 -82.37 18.28
N SER A 9 13.70 -81.96 18.54
CA SER A 9 12.93 -81.01 17.74
C SER A 9 13.63 -79.65 17.77
N ALA A 10 14.11 -79.24 16.61
CA ALA A 10 14.66 -77.91 16.45
C ALA A 10 13.54 -76.84 16.62
N MET A 11 13.62 -76.06 17.70
CA MET A 11 12.79 -74.91 17.99
C MET A 11 13.13 -73.83 16.97
N GLN A 12 12.26 -73.63 15.97
CA GLN A 12 12.36 -72.58 15.02
C GLN A 12 11.87 -71.29 15.75
N GLU A 13 12.81 -70.40 16.06
CA GLU A 13 12.60 -69.06 16.52
C GLU A 13 11.91 -68.26 15.40
N PRO A 14 10.81 -67.54 15.66
CA PRO A 14 10.16 -66.73 14.66
C PRO A 14 11.10 -65.58 14.36
N LEU A 15 11.61 -65.48 13.15
CA LEU A 15 12.29 -64.33 12.60
C LEU A 15 11.33 -63.15 12.69
N ASP A 16 11.58 -62.29 13.67
CA ASP A 16 10.97 -60.96 13.81
C ASP A 16 11.28 -60.16 12.52
N ARG A 17 10.33 -60.19 11.60
CA ARG A 17 10.39 -59.29 10.42
C ARG A 17 10.04 -57.90 10.91
N PRO A 18 10.92 -56.92 10.75
CA PRO A 18 10.53 -55.55 11.03
C PRO A 18 9.32 -55.18 10.14
N GLU A 19 8.21 -54.94 10.80
CA GLU A 19 7.00 -54.47 10.15
C GLU A 19 7.35 -53.14 9.43
N LEU A 20 7.42 -53.19 8.11
CA LEU A 20 7.58 -52.02 7.26
C LEU A 20 6.34 -51.14 7.49
N VAL A 21 6.47 -50.24 8.47
CA VAL A 21 5.48 -49.16 8.66
C VAL A 21 5.46 -48.35 7.38
N ALA A 22 4.47 -48.62 6.55
CA ALA A 22 4.24 -47.81 5.34
C ALA A 22 4.10 -46.34 5.76
N PRO A 23 4.79 -45.40 5.11
CA PRO A 23 4.63 -44.00 5.41
C PRO A 23 3.16 -43.63 5.24
N PRO A 24 2.59 -42.82 6.15
CA PRO A 24 1.21 -42.42 6.04
C PRO A 24 1.02 -41.72 4.69
N SER A 25 0.28 -42.36 3.79
CA SER A 25 -0.14 -41.77 2.52
C SER A 25 -1.18 -40.70 2.79
N GLY A 26 -0.70 -39.56 3.32
CA GLY A 26 -1.50 -38.36 3.56
C GLY A 26 -1.86 -37.70 2.24
N ARG A 27 -2.72 -38.35 1.45
CA ARG A 27 -3.45 -37.63 0.39
C ARG A 27 -4.32 -36.64 1.09
N ARG A 28 -3.87 -35.40 1.17
CA ARG A 28 -4.74 -34.28 1.59
C ARG A 28 -5.98 -34.35 0.70
N PRO A 29 -7.18 -34.37 1.28
CA PRO A 29 -8.39 -34.45 0.48
C PRO A 29 -8.39 -33.26 -0.50
N THR A 30 -8.66 -33.53 -1.76
CA THR A 30 -8.67 -32.50 -2.84
C THR A 30 -9.57 -31.34 -2.49
N SER A 31 -10.61 -31.54 -1.69
CA SER A 31 -11.48 -30.50 -1.16
C SER A 31 -10.78 -29.53 -0.21
N ALA A 32 -9.85 -30.01 0.63
CA ALA A 32 -9.07 -29.15 1.52
C ALA A 32 -8.08 -28.28 0.73
N PHE A 33 -7.45 -28.84 -0.30
CA PHE A 33 -6.54 -28.10 -1.18
C PHE A 33 -7.28 -27.02 -1.99
N VAL A 34 -8.45 -27.34 -2.55
CA VAL A 34 -9.29 -26.36 -3.27
C VAL A 34 -9.75 -25.25 -2.35
N ARG A 35 -10.15 -25.56 -1.13
CA ARG A 35 -10.53 -24.56 -0.14
C ARG A 35 -9.36 -23.62 0.20
N GLU A 36 -8.16 -24.14 0.42
CA GLU A 36 -6.96 -23.35 0.71
C GLU A 36 -6.61 -22.39 -0.44
N ILE A 37 -6.74 -22.85 -1.69
CA ILE A 37 -6.56 -21.98 -2.86
C ILE A 37 -7.60 -20.86 -2.89
N ILE A 38 -8.87 -21.20 -2.67
CA ILE A 38 -9.94 -20.20 -2.69
C ILE A 38 -9.73 -19.16 -1.58
N GLU A 39 -9.41 -19.58 -0.37
CA GLU A 39 -9.13 -18.68 0.76
C GLU A 39 -7.94 -17.76 0.44
N THR A 40 -6.88 -18.28 -0.14
CA THR A 40 -5.71 -17.48 -0.56
C THR A 40 -6.06 -16.47 -1.65
N LEU A 41 -6.82 -16.89 -2.66
CA LEU A 41 -7.26 -15.99 -3.74
C LEU A 41 -8.18 -14.89 -3.24
N LEU A 42 -9.12 -15.23 -2.34
CA LEU A 42 -10.02 -14.23 -1.74
C LEU A 42 -9.23 -13.24 -0.88
N LEU A 43 -8.28 -13.71 -0.08
CA LEU A 43 -7.44 -12.83 0.73
C LEU A 43 -6.59 -11.91 -0.15
N THR A 44 -5.96 -12.46 -1.19
CA THR A 44 -5.15 -11.68 -2.14
C THR A 44 -6.00 -10.63 -2.86
N PHE A 45 -7.20 -11.01 -3.33
CA PHE A 45 -8.13 -10.09 -3.97
C PHE A 45 -8.57 -8.98 -3.00
N PHE A 46 -8.86 -9.32 -1.76
CA PHE A 46 -9.28 -8.37 -0.73
C PHE A 46 -8.18 -7.35 -0.41
N ILE A 47 -6.93 -7.81 -0.22
CA ILE A 47 -5.78 -6.93 -0.01
C ILE A 47 -5.56 -6.03 -1.23
N PHE A 48 -5.60 -6.58 -2.42
CA PHE A 48 -5.45 -5.81 -3.66
C PHE A 48 -6.55 -4.73 -3.80
N TRP A 49 -7.80 -5.09 -3.48
CA TRP A 49 -8.91 -4.15 -3.51
C TRP A 49 -8.74 -3.02 -2.50
N ILE A 50 -8.33 -3.31 -1.26
CA ILE A 50 -8.04 -2.30 -0.24
C ILE A 50 -6.94 -1.35 -0.74
N VAL A 51 -5.81 -1.87 -1.19
CA VAL A 51 -4.67 -1.05 -1.65
C VAL A 51 -5.09 -0.14 -2.80
N ASN A 52 -5.83 -0.66 -3.79
CA ASN A 52 -6.31 0.17 -4.89
C ASN A 52 -7.34 1.23 -4.46
N SER A 53 -8.09 0.99 -3.39
CA SER A 53 -9.06 1.97 -2.87
C SER A 53 -8.38 3.11 -2.11
N LEU A 54 -7.24 2.84 -1.48
CA LEU A 54 -6.49 3.82 -0.70
C LEU A 54 -5.59 4.72 -1.55
N VAL A 55 -5.25 4.29 -2.75
CA VAL A 55 -4.23 4.93 -3.60
C VAL A 55 -4.86 5.52 -4.85
N GLY A 56 -4.76 6.83 -5.00
CA GLY A 56 -5.09 7.54 -6.24
C GLY A 56 -3.89 7.60 -7.19
N ARG A 57 -4.12 7.38 -8.46
CA ARG A 57 -3.10 7.53 -9.52
C ARG A 57 -3.52 8.67 -10.42
N TYR A 58 -2.66 9.69 -10.53
CA TYR A 58 -2.92 10.87 -11.34
C TYR A 58 -1.73 11.15 -12.25
N ARG A 59 -2.02 11.73 -13.41
CA ARG A 59 -1.01 12.28 -14.31
C ARG A 59 -1.08 13.80 -14.22
N ILE A 60 0.07 14.43 -14.12
CA ILE A 60 0.17 15.89 -14.07
C ILE A 60 -0.07 16.43 -15.47
N ASP A 61 -1.03 17.34 -15.59
CA ASP A 61 -1.28 18.13 -16.78
C ASP A 61 -1.16 19.61 -16.43
N GLY A 62 -0.08 20.23 -16.90
CA GLY A 62 0.23 21.63 -16.65
C GLY A 62 1.55 21.87 -15.89
N ASN A 63 1.93 23.15 -15.80
CA ASN A 63 3.23 23.58 -15.29
C ASN A 63 3.12 24.38 -13.97
N SER A 64 1.94 24.42 -13.34
CA SER A 64 1.70 25.27 -12.15
C SER A 64 2.46 24.83 -10.89
N MET A 65 3.01 23.63 -10.89
CA MET A 65 3.78 23.07 -9.78
C MET A 65 5.29 22.93 -10.13
N ASN A 66 5.71 23.48 -11.26
CA ASN A 66 7.10 23.50 -11.68
C ASN A 66 7.95 24.38 -10.73
N PRO A 67 9.16 23.97 -10.31
CA PRO A 67 9.90 22.77 -10.68
C PRO A 67 9.63 21.53 -9.81
N THR A 68 8.80 21.64 -8.78
CA THR A 68 8.55 20.54 -7.84
C THR A 68 7.94 19.31 -8.52
N LEU A 69 7.01 19.55 -9.45
CA LEU A 69 6.34 18.51 -10.23
C LEU A 69 6.28 18.93 -11.70
N LEU A 70 6.68 18.04 -12.58
CA LEU A 70 6.77 18.31 -14.01
C LEU A 70 5.51 17.82 -14.76
N ASN A 71 5.19 18.51 -15.85
CA ASN A 71 4.12 18.08 -16.74
C ASN A 71 4.38 16.68 -17.29
N GLY A 72 3.37 15.82 -17.25
CA GLY A 72 3.44 14.44 -17.74
C GLY A 72 3.88 13.41 -16.70
N GLU A 73 4.35 13.81 -15.53
CA GLU A 73 4.71 12.89 -14.44
C GLU A 73 3.48 12.20 -13.86
N TYR A 74 3.70 11.00 -13.32
CA TYR A 74 2.68 10.25 -12.61
C TYR A 74 2.84 10.43 -11.10
N LEU A 75 1.72 10.69 -10.44
CA LEU A 75 1.64 10.84 -9.01
C LEU A 75 0.86 9.69 -8.39
N ILE A 76 1.35 9.26 -7.25
CA ILE A 76 0.64 8.38 -6.34
C ILE A 76 0.24 9.20 -5.14
N ILE A 77 -1.06 9.33 -4.89
CA ILE A 77 -1.59 10.09 -3.76
C ILE A 77 -2.34 9.18 -2.80
N SER A 78 -2.29 9.52 -1.53
CA SER A 78 -3.12 8.89 -0.52
C SER A 78 -4.50 9.54 -0.51
N ASN A 79 -5.53 8.76 -0.83
CA ASN A 79 -6.92 9.23 -0.73
C ASN A 79 -7.41 9.33 0.71
N PHE A 80 -6.62 8.83 1.65
CA PHE A 80 -7.02 8.71 3.06
C PHE A 80 -6.32 9.70 3.99
N ALA A 81 -5.24 10.35 3.55
CA ALA A 81 -4.41 11.20 4.38
C ALA A 81 -5.23 12.24 5.16
N TYR A 82 -6.08 13.00 4.46
CA TYR A 82 -6.88 14.07 5.08
C TYR A 82 -8.23 13.62 5.68
N GLN A 83 -8.43 12.32 5.85
CA GLN A 83 -9.52 11.81 6.69
C GLN A 83 -9.09 11.68 8.16
N LEU A 84 -7.80 11.62 8.41
CA LEU A 84 -7.21 11.48 9.74
C LEU A 84 -6.64 12.81 10.26
N ASP A 85 -6.00 13.57 9.39
CA ASP A 85 -5.34 14.82 9.73
C ASP A 85 -5.79 15.97 8.83
N ALA A 86 -5.79 17.19 9.36
CA ALA A 86 -6.04 18.39 8.57
C ALA A 86 -4.81 18.72 7.70
N PRO A 87 -5.00 19.34 6.51
CA PRO A 87 -3.88 19.81 5.70
C PRO A 87 -3.00 20.81 6.45
N GLU A 88 -1.70 20.70 6.27
CA GLU A 88 -0.72 21.63 6.81
C GLU A 88 -0.23 22.60 5.72
N ARG A 89 0.37 23.71 6.16
CA ARG A 89 0.98 24.68 5.23
C ARG A 89 2.19 24.05 4.56
N GLY A 90 2.24 24.17 3.23
CA GLY A 90 3.27 23.57 2.41
C GLY A 90 2.87 22.23 1.76
N ASP A 91 1.80 21.61 2.23
CA ASP A 91 1.29 20.36 1.67
C ASP A 91 0.92 20.50 0.20
N ILE A 92 1.17 19.46 -0.57
CA ILE A 92 0.69 19.35 -1.95
C ILE A 92 -0.58 18.51 -1.95
N ILE A 93 -1.69 19.15 -2.29
CA ILE A 93 -3.02 18.54 -2.29
C ILE A 93 -3.56 18.39 -3.71
N VAL A 94 -4.34 17.33 -3.91
CA VAL A 94 -5.17 17.15 -5.10
C VAL A 94 -6.63 17.31 -4.68
N PHE A 95 -7.33 18.21 -5.35
CA PHE A 95 -8.73 18.49 -5.07
C PHE A 95 -9.52 18.70 -6.35
N ARG A 96 -10.83 18.45 -6.29
CA ARG A 96 -11.72 18.69 -7.43
C ARG A 96 -12.01 20.17 -7.54
N HIS A 97 -11.87 20.72 -8.74
CA HIS A 97 -12.23 22.12 -8.98
C HIS A 97 -13.74 22.35 -8.78
N PRO A 98 -14.16 23.40 -8.02
CA PRO A 98 -15.57 23.58 -7.65
C PRO A 98 -16.53 23.76 -8.82
N ARG A 99 -16.03 24.21 -9.97
CA ARG A 99 -16.84 24.57 -11.16
C ARG A 99 -16.52 23.72 -12.38
N SER A 100 -15.73 22.67 -12.23
CA SER A 100 -15.38 21.75 -13.33
C SER A 100 -15.09 20.35 -12.79
N GLU A 101 -15.09 19.35 -13.66
CA GLU A 101 -14.74 17.96 -13.30
C GLU A 101 -13.22 17.74 -13.21
N LEU A 102 -12.42 18.79 -13.33
CA LEU A 102 -10.96 18.68 -13.31
C LEU A 102 -10.45 18.53 -11.88
N ASN A 103 -9.49 17.65 -11.70
CA ASN A 103 -8.70 17.57 -10.48
C ASN A 103 -7.51 18.52 -10.62
N LEU A 104 -7.33 19.36 -9.62
CA LEU A 104 -6.22 20.30 -9.53
C LEU A 104 -5.22 19.83 -8.50
N ILE A 105 -3.93 20.04 -8.79
CA ILE A 105 -2.85 19.86 -7.84
C ILE A 105 -2.30 21.23 -7.46
N LYS A 106 -2.24 21.54 -6.17
CA LYS A 106 -1.76 22.83 -5.64
C LYS A 106 -1.05 22.64 -4.31
N ARG A 107 -0.24 23.63 -3.95
CA ARG A 107 0.38 23.72 -2.63
C ARG A 107 -0.49 24.55 -1.70
N VAL A 108 -0.65 24.11 -0.47
CA VAL A 108 -1.34 24.87 0.60
C VAL A 108 -0.42 25.99 1.06
N ILE A 109 -0.84 27.22 0.86
CA ILE A 109 -0.10 28.43 1.30
C ILE A 109 -0.66 28.96 2.60
N GLY A 110 -1.97 28.96 2.75
CA GLY A 110 -2.66 29.43 3.95
C GLY A 110 -3.63 28.41 4.49
N LEU A 111 -3.89 28.50 5.76
CA LEU A 111 -4.85 27.69 6.51
C LEU A 111 -6.06 28.56 6.89
N PRO A 112 -7.18 27.95 7.29
CA PRO A 112 -8.35 28.71 7.76
C PRO A 112 -7.99 29.71 8.87
N GLY A 113 -8.34 30.96 8.66
CA GLY A 113 -8.03 32.06 9.60
C GLY A 113 -6.72 32.79 9.31
N ASP A 114 -5.92 32.33 8.33
CA ASP A 114 -4.72 33.07 7.92
C ASP A 114 -5.07 34.29 7.03
N THR A 115 -4.32 35.36 7.21
CA THR A 115 -4.27 36.49 6.28
C THR A 115 -3.10 36.33 5.34
N ILE A 116 -3.37 36.26 4.02
CA ILE A 116 -2.35 36.12 2.98
C ILE A 116 -2.23 37.43 2.21
N GLU A 117 -1.02 37.93 2.09
CA GLU A 117 -0.70 39.11 1.30
C GLU A 117 0.38 38.79 0.28
N ILE A 118 0.19 39.34 -0.94
CA ILE A 118 1.19 39.29 -1.99
C ILE A 118 1.54 40.71 -2.36
N GLN A 119 2.76 41.14 -2.08
CA GLN A 119 3.24 42.47 -2.39
C GLN A 119 4.60 42.41 -3.11
N ASN A 120 4.69 43.02 -4.27
CA ASN A 120 5.92 43.06 -5.06
C ASN A 120 6.57 41.68 -5.29
N GLY A 121 5.75 40.65 -5.47
CA GLY A 121 6.23 39.27 -5.67
C GLY A 121 6.63 38.53 -4.41
N VAL A 122 6.43 39.10 -3.24
CA VAL A 122 6.68 38.47 -1.94
C VAL A 122 5.36 38.03 -1.33
N VAL A 123 5.28 36.79 -0.93
CA VAL A 123 4.13 36.23 -0.20
C VAL A 123 4.39 36.34 1.30
N SER A 124 3.41 36.85 2.04
CA SER A 124 3.42 36.84 3.50
C SER A 124 2.14 36.21 4.04
N VAL A 125 2.28 35.56 5.17
CA VAL A 125 1.16 34.93 5.89
C VAL A 125 1.18 35.47 7.32
N ASN A 126 0.07 36.14 7.71
CA ASN A 126 -0.06 36.79 9.01
C ASN A 126 1.06 37.82 9.27
N GLY A 127 1.48 38.53 8.21
CA GLY A 127 2.56 39.53 8.27
C GLY A 127 3.98 38.95 8.28
N VAL A 128 4.16 37.63 8.24
CA VAL A 128 5.47 36.96 8.15
C VAL A 128 5.74 36.53 6.72
N VAL A 129 6.88 36.95 6.18
CA VAL A 129 7.29 36.56 4.82
C VAL A 129 7.47 35.03 4.74
N LEU A 130 6.85 34.45 3.74
CA LEU A 130 6.97 33.02 3.45
C LEU A 130 8.20 32.77 2.57
N GLU A 131 9.07 31.89 3.01
CA GLU A 131 10.17 31.40 2.16
C GLU A 131 9.64 30.36 1.17
N GLU A 132 9.77 30.65 -0.12
CA GLU A 132 9.22 29.83 -1.20
C GLU A 132 10.33 29.33 -2.14
N PRO A 133 11.24 28.45 -1.68
CA PRO A 133 12.34 27.93 -2.49
C PRO A 133 11.86 27.06 -3.67
N TYR A 134 10.59 26.73 -3.68
CA TYR A 134 9.95 25.89 -4.69
C TYR A 134 9.36 26.67 -5.88
N ILE A 135 9.42 28.01 -5.89
CA ILE A 135 8.98 28.81 -7.03
C ILE A 135 10.18 29.30 -7.86
N GLN A 136 10.00 29.40 -9.18
CA GLN A 136 11.05 29.93 -10.07
C GLN A 136 10.87 31.41 -10.41
N ALA A 137 9.64 31.89 -10.34
CA ALA A 137 9.33 33.27 -10.66
C ALA A 137 8.37 33.84 -9.60
N ALA A 138 8.69 35.03 -9.12
CA ALA A 138 7.83 35.76 -8.18
C ALA A 138 6.51 36.16 -8.87
N PRO A 139 5.39 36.23 -8.11
CA PRO A 139 4.14 36.78 -8.61
C PRO A 139 4.32 38.25 -9.08
N THR A 140 3.68 38.58 -10.20
CA THR A 140 3.78 39.92 -10.80
C THR A 140 2.65 40.88 -10.37
N TYR A 141 1.77 40.42 -9.49
CA TYR A 141 0.61 41.18 -9.00
C TYR A 141 0.64 41.30 -7.47
N SER A 142 -0.10 42.29 -6.95
CA SER A 142 -0.31 42.44 -5.52
C SER A 142 -1.78 42.20 -5.17
N SER A 143 -2.04 41.44 -4.14
CA SER A 143 -3.39 41.13 -3.64
C SER A 143 -3.34 40.70 -2.17
N SER A 144 -4.49 40.80 -1.50
CA SER A 144 -4.65 40.31 -0.13
C SER A 144 -5.96 39.54 0.02
N TRP A 145 -5.94 38.51 0.82
CA TRP A 145 -7.08 37.65 1.16
C TRP A 145 -7.08 37.38 2.66
N VAL A 146 -8.28 37.36 3.24
CA VAL A 146 -8.54 37.04 4.64
C VAL A 146 -9.55 35.88 4.70
#